data_ac6160a50f0fe5c15170f74e5f04a5dc
#
_entry.id   ac6160a50f0fe5c15170f74e5f04a5dc
#
_cell.length_a   1.000
_cell.length_b   1.000
_cell.length_c   1.000
_cell.angle_alpha   90.00
_cell.angle_beta   90.00
_cell.angle_gamma   90.00
#
_symmetry.space_group_name_H-M   'P 1'
#
loop_
_entity.id
_entity.type
_entity.pdbx_description
1 polymer ?
#
loop_
_entity_poly.entity_id
_entity_poly.type
_entity_poly.pdbx_seq_one_letter_code
_entity_poly.pdbx_strand_id
1 'polypeptide(L)'
;MANQLVEMVSRNAAKYGDREAIRYQDYTSRAGISMSWNNSKRQVDRMALSLEMLGVGETDKIALFSQNCAGLVVSHFAAFTNRAVTVPIYATSSREEVVFITEDAGAKLLFVGDQRQYEVAIRVVETVKSIKHIILFDPNIKLVKG
;
A
#
# COMPACT_ATOMS: atom_id res chain seq x y z
N MET A 1 -0.73 23.71 12.14
CA MET A 1 -2.00 23.17 11.60
C MET A 1 -1.96 21.66 11.83
N ALA A 2 -3.01 21.10 12.45
CA ALA A 2 -3.12 19.65 12.59
C ALA A 2 -3.19 19.03 11.19
N ASN A 3 -2.41 17.98 10.93
CA ASN A 3 -2.46 17.26 9.66
C ASN A 3 -3.73 16.39 9.64
N GLN A 4 -4.81 16.93 9.10
CA GLN A 4 -6.15 16.34 9.17
C GLN A 4 -6.23 14.93 8.57
N LEU A 5 -5.43 14.62 7.55
CA LEU A 5 -5.41 13.28 6.93
C LEU A 5 -4.72 12.25 7.84
N VAL A 6 -3.58 12.59 8.44
CA VAL A 6 -2.86 11.69 9.35
C VAL A 6 -3.72 11.34 10.57
N GLU A 7 -4.41 12.33 11.13
CA GLU A 7 -5.24 12.16 12.32
C GLU A 7 -6.61 11.53 12.03
N MET A 8 -7.05 11.51 10.77
CA MET A 8 -8.40 11.11 10.40
C MET A 8 -8.77 9.71 10.89
N VAL A 9 -7.88 8.74 10.70
CA VAL A 9 -8.15 7.34 11.10
C VAL A 9 -8.23 7.22 12.61
N SER A 10 -7.32 7.83 13.34
CA SER A 10 -7.30 7.82 14.82
C SER A 10 -8.51 8.52 15.41
N ARG A 11 -8.86 9.68 14.87
CA ARG A 11 -10.05 10.45 15.29
C ARG A 11 -11.34 9.68 15.04
N ASN A 12 -11.46 9.04 13.87
CA ASN A 12 -12.64 8.27 13.52
C ASN A 12 -12.72 6.95 14.31
N ALA A 13 -11.59 6.31 14.63
CA ALA A 13 -11.57 5.16 15.52
C ALA A 13 -12.09 5.54 16.93
N ALA A 14 -11.64 6.67 17.49
CA ALA A 14 -12.13 7.17 18.76
C ALA A 14 -13.62 7.52 18.74
N LYS A 15 -14.13 8.04 17.61
CA LYS A 15 -15.53 8.49 17.48
C LYS A 15 -16.49 7.35 17.15
N TYR A 16 -16.09 6.42 16.29
CA TYR A 16 -16.99 5.42 15.68
C TYR A 16 -16.70 3.99 16.16
N GLY A 17 -15.52 3.74 16.74
CA GLY A 17 -15.16 2.45 17.34
C GLY A 17 -15.27 1.29 16.36
N ASP A 18 -16.14 0.33 16.68
CA ASP A 18 -16.33 -0.88 15.89
C ASP A 18 -17.35 -0.75 14.74
N ARG A 19 -17.83 0.46 14.46
CA ARG A 19 -18.62 0.68 13.24
C ARG A 19 -17.79 0.44 11.99
N GLU A 20 -18.46 0.00 10.92
CA GLU A 20 -17.83 -0.24 9.62
C GLU A 20 -17.17 1.03 9.09
N ALA A 21 -15.90 0.90 8.68
CA ALA A 21 -15.11 1.94 8.03
C ALA A 21 -14.89 1.63 6.54
N ILE A 22 -14.57 0.39 6.22
CA ILE A 22 -14.25 -0.07 4.87
C ILE A 22 -14.98 -1.37 4.63
N ARG A 23 -15.62 -1.47 3.45
CA ARG A 23 -16.16 -2.73 2.94
C ARG A 23 -15.37 -3.12 1.68
N TYR A 24 -14.89 -4.33 1.62
CA TYR A 24 -14.11 -4.83 0.50
C TYR A 24 -14.41 -6.30 0.22
N GLN A 25 -13.93 -6.81 -0.90
CA GLN A 25 -14.05 -8.20 -1.27
C GLN A 25 -12.78 -8.96 -0.92
N ASP A 26 -12.91 -10.09 -0.25
CA ASP A 26 -11.77 -10.96 0.08
C ASP A 26 -11.14 -11.57 -1.19
N TYR A 27 -9.83 -11.63 -1.23
CA TYR A 27 -9.10 -12.14 -2.39
C TYR A 27 -9.37 -13.62 -2.68
N THR A 28 -9.52 -14.42 -1.63
CA THR A 28 -9.66 -15.89 -1.73
C THR A 28 -11.11 -16.31 -1.88
N SER A 29 -11.95 -15.93 -0.92
CA SER A 29 -13.34 -16.37 -0.84
C SER A 29 -14.31 -15.58 -1.70
N ARG A 30 -13.88 -14.39 -2.17
CA ARG A 30 -14.72 -13.40 -2.84
C ARG A 30 -15.89 -12.89 -1.99
N ALA A 31 -15.95 -13.26 -0.72
CA ALA A 31 -16.94 -12.76 0.21
C ALA A 31 -16.72 -11.26 0.50
N GLY A 32 -17.82 -10.55 0.73
CA GLY A 32 -17.76 -9.18 1.24
C GLY A 32 -17.28 -9.19 2.69
N ILE A 33 -16.21 -8.48 2.97
CA ILE A 33 -15.65 -8.30 4.31
C ILE A 33 -15.79 -6.85 4.73
N SER A 34 -16.10 -6.66 6.01
CA SER A 34 -16.16 -5.34 6.64
C SER A 34 -15.00 -5.17 7.61
N MET A 35 -14.37 -4.02 7.57
CA MET A 35 -13.34 -3.60 8.53
C MET A 35 -13.83 -2.39 9.32
N SER A 36 -13.81 -2.49 10.66
CA SER A 36 -14.21 -1.40 11.55
C SER A 36 -13.16 -0.28 11.59
N TRP A 37 -13.53 0.89 12.12
CA TRP A 37 -12.58 1.99 12.36
C TRP A 37 -11.46 1.60 13.32
N ASN A 38 -11.77 0.86 14.41
CA ASN A 38 -10.76 0.35 15.33
C ASN A 38 -9.78 -0.60 14.63
N ASN A 39 -10.28 -1.49 13.79
CA ASN A 39 -9.43 -2.41 13.05
C ASN A 39 -8.59 -1.67 11.99
N SER A 40 -9.19 -0.72 11.28
CA SER A 40 -8.49 0.13 10.31
C SER A 40 -7.31 0.87 10.97
N LYS A 41 -7.54 1.45 12.15
CA LYS A 41 -6.46 2.10 12.91
C LYS A 41 -5.33 1.12 13.24
N ARG A 42 -5.66 -0.06 13.77
CA ARG A 42 -4.63 -1.07 14.09
C ARG A 42 -3.82 -1.49 12.86
N GLN A 43 -4.49 -1.65 11.71
CA GLN A 43 -3.81 -2.02 10.46
C GLN A 43 -2.89 -0.88 9.98
N VAL A 44 -3.35 0.36 10.05
CA VAL A 44 -2.54 1.53 9.70
C VAL A 44 -1.32 1.65 10.62
N ASP A 45 -1.50 1.53 11.94
CA ASP A 45 -0.38 1.62 12.90
C ASP A 45 0.67 0.53 12.65
N ARG A 46 0.22 -0.73 12.43
CA ARG A 46 1.13 -1.85 12.12
C ARG A 46 1.88 -1.65 10.80
N MET A 47 1.16 -1.21 9.78
CA MET A 47 1.79 -0.94 8.48
C MET A 47 2.78 0.23 8.58
N ALA A 48 2.47 1.29 9.32
CA ALA A 48 3.37 2.42 9.53
C ALA A 48 4.67 1.97 10.21
N LEU A 49 4.58 1.15 11.27
CA LEU A 49 5.77 0.56 11.92
C LEU A 49 6.57 -0.33 10.94
N SER A 50 5.87 -1.13 10.13
CA SER A 50 6.55 -1.98 9.13
C SER A 50 7.28 -1.14 8.08
N LEU A 51 6.69 -0.05 7.62
CA LEU A 51 7.32 0.88 6.68
C LEU A 51 8.55 1.53 7.30
N GLU A 52 8.48 1.95 8.56
CA GLU A 52 9.62 2.51 9.29
C GLU A 52 10.76 1.48 9.42
N MET A 53 10.44 0.23 9.76
CA MET A 53 11.42 -0.87 9.83
C MET A 53 12.07 -1.16 8.46
N LEU A 54 11.37 -0.91 7.36
CA LEU A 54 11.90 -0.99 5.99
C LEU A 54 12.63 0.28 5.54
N GLY A 55 12.84 1.24 6.45
CA GLY A 55 13.58 2.47 6.20
C GLY A 55 12.79 3.53 5.43
N VAL A 56 11.46 3.49 5.51
CA VAL A 56 10.58 4.52 4.91
C VAL A 56 10.26 5.58 5.95
N GLY A 57 10.74 6.79 5.71
CA GLY A 57 10.52 7.95 6.56
C GLY A 57 10.00 9.16 5.78
N GLU A 58 10.20 10.33 6.38
CA GLU A 58 9.74 11.61 5.82
C GLU A 58 10.27 11.84 4.41
N THR A 59 9.40 12.26 3.51
CA THR A 59 9.63 12.53 2.08
C THR A 59 9.98 11.32 1.22
N ASP A 60 10.18 10.13 1.80
CA ASP A 60 10.37 8.92 1.01
C ASP A 60 9.13 8.55 0.20
N LYS A 61 9.32 7.93 -0.95
CA LYS A 61 8.22 7.56 -1.85
C LYS A 61 7.99 6.06 -1.82
N ILE A 62 6.73 5.69 -1.73
CA ILE A 62 6.27 4.32 -1.93
C ILE A 62 5.31 4.27 -3.12
N ALA A 63 5.55 3.37 -4.05
CA ALA A 63 4.69 3.18 -5.21
C ALA A 63 3.59 2.15 -4.90
N LEU A 64 2.38 2.44 -5.33
CA LEU A 64 1.19 1.63 -5.08
C LEU A 64 0.58 1.20 -6.41
N PHE A 65 1.00 0.05 -6.91
CA PHE A 65 0.55 -0.54 -8.17
C PHE A 65 -0.51 -1.60 -7.89
N SER A 66 -1.76 -1.17 -7.75
CA SER A 66 -2.86 -2.06 -7.34
C SER A 66 -4.22 -1.52 -7.77
N GLN A 67 -5.17 -2.43 -7.98
CA GLN A 67 -6.58 -2.11 -7.95
C GLN A 67 -7.01 -1.68 -6.55
N ASN A 68 -8.21 -1.08 -6.46
CA ASN A 68 -8.77 -0.68 -5.18
C ASN A 68 -8.97 -1.89 -4.25
N CYS A 69 -8.35 -1.85 -3.09
CA CYS A 69 -8.46 -2.87 -2.05
C CYS A 69 -8.22 -2.24 -0.67
N ALA A 70 -8.54 -2.98 0.39
CA ALA A 70 -8.33 -2.49 1.76
C ALA A 70 -6.85 -2.22 2.06
N GLY A 71 -5.94 -3.07 1.56
CA GLY A 71 -4.49 -2.91 1.70
C GLY A 71 -3.99 -1.59 1.13
N LEU A 72 -4.51 -1.19 -0.05
CA LEU A 72 -4.18 0.09 -0.69
C LEU A 72 -4.53 1.28 0.23
N VAL A 73 -5.74 1.29 0.79
CA VAL A 73 -6.21 2.35 1.69
C VAL A 73 -5.36 2.41 2.96
N VAL A 74 -5.10 1.26 3.58
CA VAL A 74 -4.23 1.15 4.77
C VAL A 74 -2.83 1.68 4.48
N SER A 75 -2.25 1.33 3.32
CA SER A 75 -0.90 1.77 2.95
C SER A 75 -0.80 3.27 2.72
N HIS A 76 -1.83 3.91 2.16
CA HIS A 76 -1.88 5.38 2.06
C HIS A 76 -1.79 6.04 3.43
N PHE A 77 -2.66 5.63 4.38
CA PHE A 77 -2.66 6.23 5.72
C PHE A 77 -1.40 5.89 6.53
N ALA A 78 -0.84 4.71 6.35
CA ALA A 78 0.43 4.33 6.96
C ALA A 78 1.59 5.20 6.45
N ALA A 79 1.67 5.42 5.14
CA ALA A 79 2.65 6.32 4.55
C ALA A 79 2.50 7.76 5.07
N PHE A 80 1.28 8.27 5.17
CA PHE A 80 1.02 9.60 5.73
C PHE A 80 1.44 9.70 7.20
N THR A 81 1.27 8.64 7.98
CA THR A 81 1.74 8.57 9.38
C THR A 81 3.25 8.74 9.46
N ASN A 82 4.00 8.16 8.54
CA ASN A 82 5.47 8.28 8.44
C ASN A 82 5.92 9.53 7.65
N ARG A 83 4.99 10.40 7.27
CA ARG A 83 5.25 11.59 6.43
C ARG A 83 5.90 11.24 5.07
N ALA A 84 5.69 10.02 4.62
CA ALA A 84 6.09 9.53 3.32
C ALA A 84 5.08 9.92 2.23
N VAL A 85 5.51 9.88 0.99
CA VAL A 85 4.71 10.21 -0.19
C VAL A 85 4.24 8.92 -0.86
N THR A 86 2.96 8.83 -1.17
CA THR A 86 2.43 7.73 -1.97
C THR A 86 2.39 8.10 -3.45
N VAL A 87 2.80 7.18 -4.29
CA VAL A 87 2.81 7.30 -5.76
C VAL A 87 1.84 6.24 -6.32
N PRO A 88 0.56 6.58 -6.50
CA PRO A 88 -0.41 5.63 -7.04
C PRO A 88 -0.15 5.39 -8.52
N ILE A 89 -0.23 4.11 -8.93
CA ILE A 89 -0.06 3.66 -10.30
C ILE A 89 -1.33 2.89 -10.70
N TYR A 90 -1.86 3.18 -11.86
CA TYR A 90 -3.04 2.47 -12.35
C TYR A 90 -2.80 0.96 -12.43
N ALA A 91 -3.78 0.19 -11.96
CA ALA A 91 -3.72 -1.27 -11.93
C ALA A 91 -3.45 -1.93 -13.30
N THR A 92 -3.78 -1.21 -14.38
CA THR A 92 -3.63 -1.67 -15.77
C THR A 92 -2.38 -1.14 -16.46
N SER A 93 -1.57 -0.34 -15.78
CA SER A 93 -0.34 0.23 -16.38
C SER A 93 0.59 -0.84 -16.93
N SER A 94 1.25 -0.48 -18.03
CA SER A 94 2.28 -1.29 -18.66
C SER A 94 3.56 -1.31 -17.82
N ARG A 95 4.47 -2.24 -18.12
CA ARG A 95 5.77 -2.29 -17.47
C ARG A 95 6.54 -0.97 -17.65
N GLU A 96 6.52 -0.43 -18.84
CA GLU A 96 7.24 0.80 -19.23
C GLU A 96 6.74 1.99 -18.44
N GLU A 97 5.41 2.11 -18.25
CA GLU A 97 4.80 3.15 -17.41
C GLU A 97 5.19 2.99 -15.94
N VAL A 98 5.16 1.75 -15.41
CA VAL A 98 5.55 1.49 -14.02
C VAL A 98 7.02 1.81 -13.79
N VAL A 99 7.92 1.42 -14.72
CA VAL A 99 9.35 1.80 -14.68
C VAL A 99 9.49 3.30 -14.65
N PHE A 100 8.88 4.02 -15.60
CA PHE A 100 8.98 5.47 -15.69
C PHE A 100 8.53 6.16 -14.41
N ILE A 101 7.33 5.82 -13.90
CA ILE A 101 6.76 6.45 -12.70
C ILE A 101 7.61 6.17 -11.46
N THR A 102 8.06 4.92 -11.30
CA THR A 102 8.82 4.54 -10.09
C THR A 102 10.25 5.07 -10.10
N GLU A 103 10.86 5.18 -11.27
CA GLU A 103 12.20 5.76 -11.44
C GLU A 103 12.18 7.27 -11.24
N ASP A 104 11.25 7.98 -11.90
CA ASP A 104 11.07 9.43 -11.77
C ASP A 104 10.78 9.83 -10.32
N ALA A 105 9.91 9.08 -9.63
CA ALA A 105 9.63 9.31 -8.23
C ALA A 105 10.78 8.95 -7.28
N GLY A 106 11.70 8.08 -7.68
CA GLY A 106 12.70 7.48 -6.80
C GLY A 106 12.06 6.62 -5.71
N ALA A 107 11.04 5.82 -6.07
CA ALA A 107 10.29 4.99 -5.12
C ALA A 107 11.18 3.95 -4.43
N LYS A 108 11.09 3.84 -3.11
CA LYS A 108 11.83 2.86 -2.30
C LYS A 108 11.14 1.51 -2.21
N LEU A 109 9.82 1.51 -2.19
CA LEU A 109 9.00 0.29 -2.12
C LEU A 109 7.98 0.29 -3.27
N LEU A 110 7.62 -0.92 -3.72
CA LEU A 110 6.56 -1.14 -4.70
C LEU A 110 5.53 -2.11 -4.12
N PHE A 111 4.33 -1.61 -3.86
CA PHE A 111 3.19 -2.43 -3.48
C PHE A 111 2.48 -2.95 -4.73
N VAL A 112 2.05 -4.21 -4.71
CA VAL A 112 1.34 -4.85 -5.82
C VAL A 112 0.09 -5.57 -5.34
N GLY A 113 -0.97 -5.51 -6.13
CA GLY A 113 -2.29 -6.00 -5.76
C GLY A 113 -2.53 -7.46 -6.09
N ASP A 114 -2.07 -7.92 -7.26
CA ASP A 114 -2.39 -9.25 -7.78
C ASP A 114 -1.21 -9.91 -8.52
N GLN A 115 -1.43 -11.14 -9.00
CA GLN A 115 -0.43 -11.93 -9.70
C GLN A 115 0.14 -11.23 -10.94
N ARG A 116 -0.72 -10.60 -11.78
CA ARG A 116 -0.30 -9.91 -12.99
C ARG A 116 0.62 -8.73 -12.65
N GLN A 117 0.24 -7.95 -11.64
CA GLN A 117 1.05 -6.81 -11.20
C GLN A 117 2.38 -7.26 -10.59
N TYR A 118 2.39 -8.38 -9.89
CA TYR A 118 3.64 -8.98 -9.39
C TYR A 118 4.57 -9.40 -10.53
N GLU A 119 4.05 -10.02 -11.60
CA GLU A 119 4.85 -10.40 -12.78
C GLU A 119 5.43 -9.19 -13.51
N VAL A 120 4.76 -8.06 -13.50
CA VAL A 120 5.31 -6.79 -13.96
C VAL A 120 6.38 -6.29 -13.00
N ALA A 121 6.08 -6.27 -11.70
CA ALA A 121 6.95 -5.70 -10.66
C ALA A 121 8.33 -6.39 -10.58
N ILE A 122 8.40 -7.71 -10.71
CA ILE A 122 9.69 -8.43 -10.71
C ILE A 122 10.61 -8.00 -11.85
N ARG A 123 10.04 -7.59 -12.99
CA ARG A 123 10.81 -7.06 -14.13
C ARG A 123 11.14 -5.57 -13.97
N VAL A 124 10.31 -4.83 -13.25
CA VAL A 124 10.56 -3.43 -12.92
C VAL A 124 11.78 -3.29 -12.01
N VAL A 125 11.91 -4.12 -10.98
CA VAL A 125 13.04 -4.04 -10.03
C VAL A 125 14.38 -4.46 -10.64
N GLU A 126 14.36 -5.15 -11.78
CA GLU A 126 15.59 -5.39 -12.56
C GLU A 126 16.17 -4.08 -13.11
N THR A 127 15.31 -3.10 -13.40
CA THR A 127 15.68 -1.80 -13.98
C THR A 127 15.79 -0.73 -12.90
N VAL A 128 14.76 -0.59 -12.04
CA VAL A 128 14.64 0.49 -11.06
C VAL A 128 15.32 0.09 -9.74
N LYS A 129 16.57 0.51 -9.56
CA LYS A 129 17.40 0.11 -8.41
C LYS A 129 17.06 0.82 -7.09
N SER A 130 16.24 1.86 -7.13
CA SER A 130 15.73 2.53 -5.92
C SER A 130 14.76 1.64 -5.13
N ILE A 131 13.99 0.78 -5.81
CA ILE A 131 13.04 -0.15 -5.17
C ILE A 131 13.82 -1.24 -4.44
N LYS A 132 13.63 -1.31 -3.13
CA LYS A 132 14.31 -2.30 -2.26
C LYS A 132 13.45 -3.52 -1.95
N HIS A 133 12.12 -3.35 -1.93
CA HIS A 133 11.17 -4.42 -1.62
C HIS A 133 9.91 -4.31 -2.46
N ILE A 134 9.36 -5.47 -2.84
CA ILE A 134 8.00 -5.61 -3.37
C ILE A 134 7.12 -6.11 -2.24
N ILE A 135 6.01 -5.43 -1.99
CA ILE A 135 5.03 -5.77 -0.94
C ILE A 135 3.75 -6.26 -1.62
N LEU A 136 3.23 -7.39 -1.17
CA LEU A 136 2.09 -8.05 -1.79
C LEU A 136 0.82 -7.83 -0.96
N PHE A 137 -0.28 -7.41 -1.62
CA PHE A 137 -1.59 -7.32 -0.97
C PHE A 137 -2.35 -8.65 -1.00
N ASP A 138 -2.29 -9.39 -2.11
CA ASP A 138 -2.90 -10.70 -2.22
C ASP A 138 -1.94 -11.79 -1.69
N PRO A 139 -2.31 -12.52 -0.63
CA PRO A 139 -1.48 -13.58 -0.07
C PRO A 139 -1.38 -14.83 -0.97
N ASN A 140 -2.19 -14.91 -2.02
CA ASN A 140 -2.22 -16.07 -2.94
C ASN A 140 -1.26 -15.90 -4.12
N ILE A 141 -0.53 -14.80 -4.21
CA ILE A 141 0.45 -14.57 -5.28
C ILE A 141 1.52 -15.66 -5.24
N LYS A 142 1.72 -16.31 -6.38
CA LYS A 142 2.77 -17.32 -6.57
C LYS A 142 4.09 -16.62 -6.82
N LEU A 143 5.02 -16.77 -5.88
CA LEU A 143 6.36 -16.19 -6.02
C LEU A 143 7.16 -16.93 -7.10
N VAL A 144 7.86 -16.17 -7.92
CA VAL A 144 8.85 -16.74 -8.84
C VAL A 144 10.01 -17.26 -8.00
N LYS A 145 10.38 -18.50 -8.20
CA LYS A 145 11.59 -19.06 -7.57
C LYS A 145 12.80 -18.39 -8.22
N GLY A 146 13.58 -17.69 -7.43
CA GLY A 146 14.89 -17.17 -7.82
C GLY A 146 15.90 -18.30 -7.99
#